data_2e93d99c6ced91124f731324deede8ee
#
_entry.id   2e93d99c6ced91124f731324deede8ee
#
_cell.length_a   1.000
_cell.length_b   1.000
_cell.length_c   1.000
_cell.angle_alpha   90.00
_cell.angle_beta   90.00
_cell.angle_gamma   90.00
#
_symmetry.space_group_name_H-M   'P 1'
#
loop_
_entity.id
_entity.type
_entity.pdbx_description
1 polymer ?
#
loop_
_entity_poly.entity_id
_entity_poly.type
_entity_poly.pdbx_seq_one_letter_code
_entity_poly.pdbx_strand_id
1 'polypeptide(L)'
;MELKIFRDALPAAGADCTVKAELPLETEILISDYLPPVFKLVKCFAKPVVLQKQLQPGKLTLEGYLRCIVYYQGEEGAGLCQTEQKLPFNKVLELPEFTFTAWTAQVEGQTEYLNCRSVTPRRVEVRGAFGLVASVYTQLKTEVITALSDGGIEQRLTTLEGVRRTAVLDKLVTVEGELAFPSLPAAILDLAGTVSVHDLKVLNAKAVAKGTLSVLCAWRAEGDNTLQSQSVELPFNQVLDVEGLSEDCRCLCVAEPVGFTVTQGEGDAPSALSATVMLRLRAWRLYQLQCVADAFSTQYETEPVPQTVPTESLLCALNETTSLTGSGPLPDAGAQLRACFV
;
A
#
# COMPACT_ATOMS: atom_id res chain seq x y z
N MET A 1 55.69 -11.20 -12.38
CA MET A 1 54.71 -10.15 -11.99
C MET A 1 53.44 -10.88 -11.54
N GLU A 2 52.86 -10.51 -10.44
CA GLU A 2 51.69 -11.23 -9.91
C GLU A 2 50.40 -10.62 -10.53
N LEU A 3 49.53 -11.46 -11.11
CA LEU A 3 48.26 -11.03 -11.66
C LEU A 3 47.38 -10.42 -10.56
N LYS A 4 47.00 -9.16 -10.75
CA LYS A 4 46.02 -8.49 -9.87
C LYS A 4 44.67 -8.48 -10.54
N ILE A 5 43.66 -8.99 -9.81
CA ILE A 5 42.28 -9.06 -10.24
C ILE A 5 41.48 -8.02 -9.46
N PHE A 6 40.89 -7.06 -10.15
CA PHE A 6 39.99 -6.07 -9.58
C PHE A 6 38.56 -6.57 -9.71
N ARG A 7 37.83 -6.45 -8.62
CA ARG A 7 36.43 -6.89 -8.55
C ARG A 7 35.55 -5.77 -8.01
N ASP A 8 34.35 -5.70 -8.49
CA ASP A 8 33.31 -4.85 -7.95
C ASP A 8 32.04 -5.65 -7.83
N ALA A 9 31.13 -5.17 -6.99
CA ALA A 9 29.88 -5.86 -6.69
C ALA A 9 28.71 -5.08 -7.28
N LEU A 10 27.89 -5.77 -8.05
CA LEU A 10 26.69 -5.22 -8.66
C LEU A 10 25.42 -5.93 -8.13
N PRO A 11 24.28 -5.24 -8.13
CA PRO A 11 23.00 -5.86 -7.85
C PRO A 11 22.60 -6.77 -9.02
N ALA A 12 22.20 -7.99 -8.68
CA ALA A 12 21.69 -8.97 -9.62
C ALA A 12 20.23 -9.33 -9.25
N ALA A 13 19.45 -9.77 -10.23
CA ALA A 13 18.10 -10.27 -9.97
C ALA A 13 18.17 -11.46 -9.02
N GLY A 14 17.37 -11.39 -7.98
CA GLY A 14 17.20 -12.47 -7.00
C GLY A 14 16.02 -13.38 -7.35
N ALA A 15 15.53 -14.10 -6.36
CA ALA A 15 14.34 -14.92 -6.50
C ALA A 15 13.07 -14.08 -6.37
N ASP A 16 12.09 -14.39 -7.21
CA ASP A 16 10.75 -13.84 -7.13
C ASP A 16 9.78 -14.98 -6.74
N CYS A 17 8.86 -14.69 -5.84
CA CYS A 17 7.83 -15.65 -5.49
C CYS A 17 6.50 -14.97 -5.18
N THR A 18 5.41 -15.67 -5.47
CA THR A 18 4.06 -15.23 -5.09
C THR A 18 3.42 -16.31 -4.24
N VAL A 19 2.96 -15.90 -3.06
CA VAL A 19 2.27 -16.79 -2.12
C VAL A 19 0.90 -16.26 -1.79
N LYS A 20 -0.03 -17.18 -1.53
CA LYS A 20 -1.42 -16.86 -1.17
C LYS A 20 -1.73 -17.47 0.18
N ALA A 21 -2.51 -16.76 0.96
CA ALA A 21 -3.08 -17.27 2.20
C ALA A 21 -4.54 -16.84 2.33
N GLU A 22 -5.36 -17.73 2.81
CA GLU A 22 -6.71 -17.45 3.24
C GLU A 22 -6.76 -17.44 4.76
N LEU A 23 -7.46 -16.47 5.32
CA LEU A 23 -7.66 -16.33 6.76
C LEU A 23 -9.17 -16.34 7.05
N PRO A 24 -9.62 -17.21 7.98
CA PRO A 24 -11.00 -17.23 8.38
C PRO A 24 -11.34 -15.95 9.18
N LEU A 25 -12.55 -15.45 8.98
CA LEU A 25 -13.14 -14.39 9.76
C LEU A 25 -14.32 -14.95 10.55
N GLU A 26 -14.24 -14.87 11.87
CA GLU A 26 -15.34 -15.15 12.77
C GLU A 26 -15.28 -14.16 13.93
N THR A 27 -16.26 -13.28 14.00
CA THR A 27 -16.30 -12.25 15.05
C THR A 27 -17.73 -11.84 15.37
N GLU A 28 -17.91 -11.26 16.56
CA GLU A 28 -19.13 -10.57 16.96
C GLU A 28 -18.87 -9.08 17.08
N ILE A 29 -19.65 -8.28 16.38
CA ILE A 29 -19.64 -6.82 16.46
C ILE A 29 -20.73 -6.40 17.44
N LEU A 30 -20.33 -5.68 18.48
CA LEU A 30 -21.24 -5.12 19.47
C LEU A 30 -21.66 -3.73 19.03
N ILE A 31 -22.98 -3.49 18.99
CA ILE A 31 -23.55 -2.17 18.75
C ILE A 31 -23.49 -1.39 20.06
N SER A 32 -22.76 -0.27 20.05
CA SER A 32 -22.57 0.59 21.22
C SER A 32 -23.91 1.16 21.72
N ASP A 33 -24.01 1.43 23.03
CA ASP A 33 -25.26 1.88 23.65
C ASP A 33 -25.74 3.25 23.16
N TYR A 34 -24.82 4.07 22.66
CA TYR A 34 -25.15 5.37 22.06
C TYR A 34 -25.67 5.26 20.61
N LEU A 35 -25.60 4.07 19.99
CA LEU A 35 -26.18 3.80 18.69
C LEU A 35 -27.54 3.10 18.84
N PRO A 36 -28.48 3.33 17.91
CA PRO A 36 -29.76 2.62 17.91
C PRO A 36 -29.56 1.10 17.76
N PRO A 37 -30.40 0.26 18.42
CA PRO A 37 -30.38 -1.18 18.20
C PRO A 37 -30.69 -1.54 16.75
N VAL A 38 -30.21 -2.71 16.30
CA VAL A 38 -30.40 -3.21 14.94
C VAL A 38 -31.82 -3.70 14.74
N PHE A 39 -32.60 -3.04 13.87
CA PHE A 39 -33.85 -3.55 13.36
C PHE A 39 -33.64 -4.51 12.19
N LYS A 40 -32.78 -4.09 11.20
CA LYS A 40 -32.50 -4.89 10.01
C LYS A 40 -31.11 -4.60 9.52
N LEU A 41 -30.35 -5.66 9.24
CA LEU A 41 -29.05 -5.53 8.56
C LEU A 41 -29.27 -5.14 7.09
N VAL A 42 -28.49 -4.18 6.61
CA VAL A 42 -28.53 -3.70 5.23
C VAL A 42 -27.37 -4.30 4.44
N LYS A 43 -26.14 -4.10 4.90
CA LYS A 43 -24.93 -4.58 4.24
C LYS A 43 -23.77 -4.66 5.24
N CYS A 44 -22.86 -5.62 5.00
CA CYS A 44 -21.59 -5.71 5.67
C CYS A 44 -20.47 -5.68 4.66
N PHE A 45 -19.37 -5.05 5.03
CA PHE A 45 -18.12 -5.02 4.28
C PHE A 45 -16.97 -5.42 5.19
N ALA A 46 -15.98 -6.07 4.61
CA ALA A 46 -14.72 -6.32 5.28
C ALA A 46 -13.59 -6.05 4.28
N LYS A 47 -12.57 -5.30 4.70
CA LYS A 47 -11.41 -4.99 3.87
C LYS A 47 -10.13 -5.23 4.67
N PRO A 48 -9.21 -6.10 4.22
CA PRO A 48 -7.92 -6.25 4.86
C PRO A 48 -7.02 -5.05 4.60
N VAL A 49 -6.37 -4.58 5.64
CA VAL A 49 -5.41 -3.47 5.61
C VAL A 49 -4.09 -3.99 6.16
N VAL A 50 -3.07 -4.07 5.31
CA VAL A 50 -1.72 -4.48 5.70
C VAL A 50 -0.92 -3.25 6.09
N LEU A 51 -0.48 -3.21 7.35
CA LEU A 51 0.28 -2.09 7.91
C LEU A 51 1.78 -2.33 7.83
N GLN A 52 2.22 -3.56 8.12
CA GLN A 52 3.63 -3.89 8.21
C GLN A 52 3.93 -5.19 7.47
N LYS A 53 5.11 -5.22 6.86
CA LYS A 53 5.67 -6.36 6.15
C LYS A 53 7.09 -6.58 6.62
N GLN A 54 7.43 -7.81 7.00
CA GLN A 54 8.78 -8.18 7.42
C GLN A 54 9.20 -9.46 6.73
N LEU A 55 10.23 -9.36 5.88
CA LEU A 55 10.83 -10.51 5.21
C LEU A 55 12.01 -11.03 6.03
N GLN A 56 12.02 -12.34 6.23
CA GLN A 56 13.12 -13.09 6.80
C GLN A 56 13.38 -14.33 5.92
N PRO A 57 14.54 -14.97 6.00
CA PRO A 57 14.77 -16.23 5.28
C PRO A 57 13.63 -17.23 5.54
N GLY A 58 13.03 -17.73 4.46
CA GLY A 58 11.94 -18.72 4.51
C GLY A 58 10.57 -18.19 4.92
N LYS A 59 10.39 -16.90 5.27
CA LYS A 59 9.08 -16.39 5.72
C LYS A 59 8.86 -14.89 5.50
N LEU A 60 7.60 -14.55 5.21
CA LEU A 60 7.11 -13.17 5.20
C LEU A 60 6.04 -13.01 6.28
N THR A 61 6.28 -12.13 7.25
CA THR A 61 5.29 -11.78 8.26
C THR A 61 4.52 -10.54 7.81
N LEU A 62 3.20 -10.64 7.88
CA LEU A 62 2.26 -9.58 7.56
C LEU A 62 1.46 -9.22 8.81
N GLU A 63 1.46 -7.95 9.17
CA GLU A 63 0.66 -7.42 10.28
C GLU A 63 -0.30 -6.37 9.78
N GLY A 64 -1.49 -6.37 10.31
CA GLY A 64 -2.52 -5.43 9.92
C GLY A 64 -3.83 -5.65 10.64
N TYR A 65 -4.89 -5.19 10.05
CA TYR A 65 -6.24 -5.43 10.56
C TYR A 65 -7.25 -5.62 9.42
N LEU A 66 -8.31 -6.32 9.74
CA LEU A 66 -9.49 -6.40 8.89
C LEU A 66 -10.47 -5.32 9.36
N ARG A 67 -10.78 -4.38 8.48
CA ARG A 67 -11.76 -3.32 8.70
C ARG A 67 -13.14 -3.87 8.37
N CYS A 68 -13.97 -4.10 9.38
CA CYS A 68 -15.33 -4.59 9.24
C CYS A 68 -16.31 -3.44 9.43
N ILE A 69 -17.19 -3.22 8.47
CA ILE A 69 -18.23 -2.18 8.51
C ILE A 69 -19.59 -2.83 8.35
N VAL A 70 -20.51 -2.50 9.25
CA VAL A 70 -21.88 -2.97 9.22
C VAL A 70 -22.83 -1.78 9.06
N TYR A 71 -23.61 -1.79 7.99
CA TYR A 71 -24.73 -0.87 7.78
C TYR A 71 -26.02 -1.55 8.17
N TYR A 72 -26.82 -0.88 8.95
CA TYR A 72 -28.09 -1.41 9.43
C TYR A 72 -29.14 -0.32 9.57
N GLN A 73 -30.39 -0.71 9.51
CA GLN A 73 -31.52 0.14 9.89
C GLN A 73 -31.70 0.02 11.41
N GLY A 74 -31.71 1.15 12.09
CA GLY A 74 -31.97 1.20 13.53
C GLY A 74 -33.45 1.01 13.86
N GLU A 75 -33.72 0.57 15.09
CA GLU A 75 -35.10 0.51 15.64
C GLU A 75 -35.70 1.92 15.78
N GLU A 76 -36.99 1.99 16.02
CA GLU A 76 -37.79 3.21 16.30
C GLU A 76 -37.66 4.30 15.23
N GLY A 77 -37.41 3.92 13.97
CA GLY A 77 -37.30 4.87 12.88
C GLY A 77 -35.98 5.64 12.84
N ALA A 78 -34.95 5.18 13.53
CA ALA A 78 -33.66 5.82 13.61
C ALA A 78 -32.91 5.92 12.25
N GLY A 79 -33.43 5.32 11.16
CA GLY A 79 -32.87 5.37 9.82
C GLY A 79 -31.64 4.50 9.64
N LEU A 80 -30.84 4.81 8.64
CA LEU A 80 -29.58 4.11 8.36
C LEU A 80 -28.54 4.46 9.41
N CYS A 81 -27.90 3.44 9.96
CA CYS A 81 -26.81 3.51 10.92
C CYS A 81 -25.62 2.71 10.44
N GLN A 82 -24.45 3.02 10.97
CA GLN A 82 -23.20 2.34 10.65
C GLN A 82 -22.41 2.08 11.94
N THR A 83 -21.73 0.94 11.97
CA THR A 83 -20.71 0.64 12.98
C THR A 83 -19.48 0.03 12.31
N GLU A 84 -18.30 0.32 12.83
CA GLU A 84 -17.03 -0.18 12.34
C GLU A 84 -16.24 -0.87 13.45
N GLN A 85 -15.60 -1.98 13.12
CA GLN A 85 -14.65 -2.67 14.00
C GLN A 85 -13.41 -3.04 13.22
N LYS A 86 -12.24 -2.83 13.85
CA LYS A 86 -10.93 -3.23 13.33
C LYS A 86 -10.46 -4.48 14.07
N LEU A 87 -10.27 -5.57 13.34
CA LEU A 87 -9.83 -6.85 13.86
C LEU A 87 -8.37 -7.06 13.50
N PRO A 88 -7.44 -7.04 14.45
CA PRO A 88 -6.03 -7.22 14.15
C PRO A 88 -5.75 -8.63 13.64
N PHE A 89 -4.82 -8.75 12.70
CA PHE A 89 -4.25 -10.03 12.28
C PHE A 89 -2.72 -9.95 12.21
N ASN A 90 -2.11 -11.10 12.45
CA ASN A 90 -0.71 -11.37 12.20
C ASN A 90 -0.63 -12.68 11.43
N LYS A 91 -0.05 -12.66 10.24
CA LYS A 91 0.06 -13.84 9.38
C LYS A 91 1.48 -14.04 8.92
N VAL A 92 1.99 -15.23 9.16
CA VAL A 92 3.27 -15.69 8.61
C VAL A 92 2.97 -16.49 7.35
N LEU A 93 3.60 -16.11 6.25
CA LEU A 93 3.59 -16.79 4.97
C LEU A 93 4.92 -17.52 4.82
N GLU A 94 4.88 -18.81 4.55
CA GLU A 94 6.07 -19.60 4.26
C GLU A 94 6.54 -19.31 2.82
N LEU A 95 7.84 -19.07 2.68
CA LEU A 95 8.49 -18.81 1.41
C LEU A 95 9.60 -19.84 1.17
N PRO A 96 10.00 -20.06 -0.08
CA PRO A 96 11.26 -20.75 -0.35
C PRO A 96 12.43 -20.04 0.35
N GLU A 97 13.42 -20.78 0.80
CA GLU A 97 14.64 -20.18 1.31
C GLU A 97 15.44 -19.58 0.17
N PHE A 98 15.74 -18.28 0.28
CA PHE A 98 16.61 -17.56 -0.63
C PHE A 98 17.41 -16.49 0.12
N THR A 99 18.58 -16.19 -0.42
CA THR A 99 19.41 -15.09 0.06
C THR A 99 19.06 -13.81 -0.67
N PHE A 100 19.15 -12.67 0.02
CA PHE A 100 18.87 -11.36 -0.57
C PHE A 100 19.67 -10.26 0.11
N THR A 101 19.93 -9.18 -0.61
CA THR A 101 20.52 -7.95 -0.07
C THR A 101 19.54 -6.79 -0.06
N ALA A 102 18.55 -6.86 -0.95
CA ALA A 102 17.41 -5.94 -0.98
C ALA A 102 16.15 -6.71 -1.36
N TRP A 103 14.99 -6.22 -0.92
CA TRP A 103 13.71 -6.81 -1.23
C TRP A 103 12.59 -5.78 -1.30
N THR A 104 11.50 -6.15 -1.97
CA THR A 104 10.22 -5.46 -1.89
C THR A 104 9.11 -6.50 -1.93
N ALA A 105 7.98 -6.20 -1.30
CA ALA A 105 6.80 -7.04 -1.36
C ALA A 105 5.57 -6.19 -1.67
N GLN A 106 4.80 -6.62 -2.65
CA GLN A 106 3.46 -6.14 -2.92
C GLN A 106 2.48 -7.11 -2.28
N VAL A 107 1.55 -6.58 -1.48
CA VAL A 107 0.53 -7.40 -0.82
C VAL A 107 -0.83 -6.82 -1.18
N GLU A 108 -1.66 -7.68 -1.73
CA GLU A 108 -3.06 -7.40 -2.06
C GLU A 108 -3.95 -8.25 -1.17
N GLY A 109 -4.99 -7.62 -0.65
CA GLY A 109 -5.95 -8.29 0.20
C GLY A 109 -7.37 -8.10 -0.32
N GLN A 110 -8.15 -9.17 -0.35
CA GLN A 110 -9.55 -9.12 -0.74
C GLN A 110 -10.41 -9.98 0.17
N THR A 111 -11.68 -9.60 0.29
CA THR A 111 -12.67 -10.44 0.96
C THR A 111 -13.16 -11.50 -0.02
N GLU A 112 -13.02 -12.78 0.34
CA GLU A 112 -13.47 -13.90 -0.48
C GLU A 112 -14.99 -14.08 -0.36
N TYR A 113 -15.48 -14.13 0.86
CA TYR A 113 -16.91 -14.13 1.15
C TYR A 113 -17.18 -13.57 2.54
N LEU A 114 -18.39 -13.04 2.72
CA LEU A 114 -18.84 -12.46 3.97
C LEU A 114 -20.31 -12.75 4.20
N ASN A 115 -20.63 -13.23 5.40
CA ASN A 115 -21.99 -13.45 5.85
C ASN A 115 -22.18 -12.77 7.21
N CYS A 116 -23.29 -12.07 7.38
CA CYS A 116 -23.61 -11.33 8.60
C CYS A 116 -25.04 -11.62 9.03
N ARG A 117 -25.23 -11.82 10.32
CA ARG A 117 -26.55 -11.98 10.92
C ARG A 117 -26.67 -11.23 12.24
N SER A 118 -27.81 -10.66 12.51
CA SER A 118 -28.13 -10.13 13.81
C SER A 118 -28.49 -11.30 14.74
N VAL A 119 -27.70 -11.48 15.79
CA VAL A 119 -27.98 -12.48 16.84
C VAL A 119 -28.90 -11.91 17.90
N THR A 120 -28.68 -10.64 18.23
CA THR A 120 -29.55 -9.84 19.07
C THR A 120 -29.61 -8.41 18.51
N PRO A 121 -30.53 -7.54 18.93
CA PRO A 121 -30.53 -6.15 18.45
C PRO A 121 -29.23 -5.37 18.67
N ARG A 122 -28.34 -5.86 19.54
CA ARG A 122 -27.02 -5.24 19.83
C ARG A 122 -25.82 -6.12 19.51
N ARG A 123 -26.03 -7.27 18.84
CA ARG A 123 -24.93 -8.18 18.49
C ARG A 123 -25.10 -8.67 17.05
N VAL A 124 -24.09 -8.38 16.24
CA VAL A 124 -24.00 -8.83 14.85
C VAL A 124 -22.85 -9.82 14.73
N GLU A 125 -23.17 -11.05 14.38
CA GLU A 125 -22.16 -12.05 14.02
C GLU A 125 -21.73 -11.85 12.58
N VAL A 126 -20.42 -11.84 12.37
CA VAL A 126 -19.78 -11.73 11.05
C VAL A 126 -18.91 -12.95 10.84
N ARG A 127 -19.20 -13.70 9.79
CA ARG A 127 -18.42 -14.88 9.36
C ARG A 127 -18.03 -14.76 7.91
N GLY A 128 -16.81 -15.21 7.59
CA GLY A 128 -16.32 -15.15 6.24
C GLY A 128 -14.89 -15.61 6.11
N ALA A 129 -14.25 -15.24 5.01
CA ALA A 129 -12.82 -15.38 4.81
C ALA A 129 -12.29 -14.22 3.98
N PHE A 130 -11.02 -13.90 4.19
CA PHE A 130 -10.28 -12.96 3.37
C PHE A 130 -8.96 -13.57 2.90
N GLY A 131 -8.60 -13.25 1.67
CA GLY A 131 -7.39 -13.69 1.02
C GLY A 131 -6.31 -12.62 1.08
N LEU A 132 -5.06 -13.04 1.24
CA LEU A 132 -3.87 -12.21 1.06
C LEU A 132 -3.00 -12.85 -0.03
N VAL A 133 -2.62 -12.05 -1.01
CA VAL A 133 -1.68 -12.42 -2.07
C VAL A 133 -0.43 -11.56 -1.91
N ALA A 134 0.70 -12.20 -1.65
CA ALA A 134 1.98 -11.50 -1.50
C ALA A 134 2.93 -11.89 -2.62
N SER A 135 3.37 -10.92 -3.40
CA SER A 135 4.42 -11.05 -4.40
C SER A 135 5.71 -10.43 -3.85
N VAL A 136 6.72 -11.26 -3.68
CA VAL A 136 8.02 -10.88 -3.13
C VAL A 136 9.05 -10.87 -4.24
N TYR A 137 9.79 -9.80 -4.34
CA TYR A 137 10.86 -9.57 -5.29
C TYR A 137 12.15 -9.30 -4.53
N THR A 138 13.21 -10.04 -4.85
CA THR A 138 14.50 -9.89 -4.15
C THR A 138 15.61 -9.49 -5.10
N GLN A 139 16.67 -8.93 -4.54
CA GLN A 139 17.89 -8.57 -5.26
C GLN A 139 19.10 -9.12 -4.52
N LEU A 140 20.02 -9.70 -5.26
CA LEU A 140 21.29 -10.23 -4.77
C LEU A 140 22.43 -9.24 -5.03
N LYS A 141 23.58 -9.54 -4.44
CA LYS A 141 24.84 -8.86 -4.74
C LYS A 141 25.80 -9.89 -5.35
N THR A 142 26.26 -9.61 -6.55
CA THR A 142 27.18 -10.50 -7.30
C THR A 142 28.46 -9.76 -7.58
N GLU A 143 29.60 -10.42 -7.35
CA GLU A 143 30.91 -9.89 -7.72
C GLU A 143 31.23 -10.19 -9.18
N VAL A 144 31.77 -9.20 -9.87
CA VAL A 144 32.28 -9.31 -11.23
C VAL A 144 33.72 -8.77 -11.32
N ILE A 145 34.49 -9.28 -12.25
CA ILE A 145 35.83 -8.80 -12.51
C ILE A 145 35.73 -7.54 -13.39
N THR A 146 36.25 -6.42 -12.89
CA THR A 146 36.20 -5.13 -13.57
C THR A 146 37.51 -4.82 -14.34
N ALA A 147 38.63 -5.34 -13.88
CA ALA A 147 39.90 -5.20 -14.55
C ALA A 147 40.90 -6.29 -14.15
N LEU A 148 41.83 -6.57 -15.04
CA LEU A 148 42.99 -7.39 -14.81
C LEU A 148 44.24 -6.50 -15.00
N SER A 149 45.19 -6.58 -14.08
CA SER A 149 46.42 -5.80 -14.16
C SER A 149 47.61 -6.74 -14.24
N ASP A 150 48.04 -7.01 -15.46
CA ASP A 150 49.32 -7.63 -15.81
C ASP A 150 49.67 -7.17 -17.23
N GLY A 151 50.95 -6.82 -17.48
CA GLY A 151 51.41 -6.32 -18.77
C GLY A 151 51.37 -7.34 -19.93
N GLY A 152 50.99 -8.58 -19.66
CA GLY A 152 50.90 -9.65 -20.66
C GLY A 152 49.45 -10.12 -20.93
N ILE A 153 48.44 -9.43 -20.38
CA ILE A 153 47.03 -9.81 -20.55
C ILE A 153 46.27 -8.72 -21.31
N GLU A 154 45.71 -9.12 -22.42
CA GLU A 154 44.71 -8.35 -23.17
C GLU A 154 43.32 -8.70 -22.66
N GLN A 155 42.46 -7.69 -22.44
CA GLN A 155 41.12 -7.87 -21.91
C GLN A 155 40.08 -7.19 -22.79
N ARG A 156 39.00 -7.85 -23.03
CA ARG A 156 37.80 -7.29 -23.67
C ARG A 156 36.81 -6.89 -22.60
N LEU A 157 36.46 -5.61 -22.55
CA LEU A 157 35.51 -5.07 -21.63
C LEU A 157 34.09 -5.07 -22.25
N THR A 158 33.10 -5.26 -21.41
CA THR A 158 31.67 -5.06 -21.71
C THR A 158 31.05 -4.20 -20.64
N THR A 159 29.95 -3.53 -20.98
CA THR A 159 29.20 -2.74 -20.03
C THR A 159 27.96 -3.51 -19.60
N LEU A 160 27.83 -3.76 -18.31
CA LEU A 160 26.61 -4.24 -17.69
C LEU A 160 25.79 -3.06 -17.20
N GLU A 161 24.51 -3.08 -17.54
CA GLU A 161 23.54 -2.08 -17.12
C GLU A 161 22.44 -2.75 -16.29
N GLY A 162 21.92 -2.02 -15.32
CA GLY A 162 20.83 -2.55 -14.51
C GLY A 162 20.28 -1.54 -13.51
N VAL A 163 19.45 -2.05 -12.65
CA VAL A 163 18.76 -1.29 -11.61
C VAL A 163 19.17 -1.78 -10.24
N ARG A 164 19.54 -0.84 -9.37
CA ARG A 164 19.75 -1.07 -7.94
C ARG A 164 18.52 -0.52 -7.19
N ARG A 165 17.85 -1.35 -6.43
CA ARG A 165 16.84 -0.90 -5.46
C ARG A 165 17.57 -0.23 -4.30
N THR A 166 17.31 1.05 -4.07
CA THR A 166 18.04 1.84 -3.07
C THR A 166 17.27 2.04 -1.80
N ALA A 167 15.94 2.24 -1.92
CA ALA A 167 15.11 2.47 -0.76
C ALA A 167 13.68 1.99 -0.95
N VAL A 168 13.09 1.53 0.15
CA VAL A 168 11.69 1.12 0.27
C VAL A 168 11.17 1.69 1.59
N LEU A 169 10.13 2.50 1.52
CA LEU A 169 9.48 3.05 2.70
C LEU A 169 7.97 2.85 2.59
N ASP A 170 7.38 2.28 3.64
CA ASP A 170 5.94 2.29 3.88
C ASP A 170 5.72 3.09 5.18
N LYS A 171 5.03 4.24 5.10
CA LYS A 171 4.86 5.16 6.24
C LYS A 171 3.41 5.61 6.35
N LEU A 172 2.86 5.47 7.55
CA LEU A 172 1.58 6.09 7.89
C LEU A 172 1.80 7.56 8.23
N VAL A 173 0.98 8.40 7.63
CA VAL A 173 0.94 9.85 7.89
C VAL A 173 -0.48 10.27 8.21
N THR A 174 -0.62 11.32 8.99
CA THR A 174 -1.92 11.92 9.31
C THR A 174 -2.11 13.17 8.45
N VAL A 175 -3.28 13.28 7.83
CA VAL A 175 -3.74 14.47 7.11
C VAL A 175 -4.96 14.99 7.86
N GLU A 176 -4.88 16.22 8.32
CA GLU A 176 -5.91 16.86 9.12
C GLU A 176 -6.63 17.93 8.31
N GLY A 177 -7.89 18.15 8.62
CA GLY A 177 -8.72 19.16 8.02
C GLY A 177 -10.04 19.37 8.75
N GLU A 178 -10.89 20.17 8.19
CA GLU A 178 -12.19 20.52 8.76
C GLU A 178 -13.34 20.08 7.86
N LEU A 179 -14.43 19.63 8.50
CA LEU A 179 -15.72 19.36 7.88
C LEU A 179 -16.76 20.32 8.43
N ALA A 180 -17.22 21.25 7.61
CA ALA A 180 -18.32 22.13 7.93
C ALA A 180 -19.63 21.50 7.45
N PHE A 181 -20.51 21.13 8.36
CA PHE A 181 -21.83 20.58 8.03
C PHE A 181 -22.85 21.72 7.94
N PRO A 182 -23.70 21.75 6.89
CA PRO A 182 -24.79 22.72 6.78
C PRO A 182 -25.81 22.64 7.91
N SER A 183 -25.92 21.47 8.56
CA SER A 183 -26.76 21.21 9.74
C SER A 183 -26.05 20.18 10.61
N LEU A 184 -26.37 20.13 11.90
CA LEU A 184 -25.74 19.19 12.82
C LEU A 184 -25.91 17.74 12.35
N PRO A 185 -24.84 16.97 12.26
CA PRO A 185 -24.93 15.56 11.89
C PRO A 185 -25.43 14.73 13.06
N ALA A 186 -26.58 14.07 12.89
CA ALA A 186 -27.05 13.06 13.84
C ALA A 186 -26.21 11.76 13.76
N ALA A 187 -25.68 11.46 12.59
CA ALA A 187 -24.78 10.32 12.38
C ALA A 187 -23.92 10.53 11.13
N ILE A 188 -22.63 10.27 11.23
CA ILE A 188 -21.74 10.11 10.09
C ILE A 188 -21.81 8.65 9.69
N LEU A 189 -22.19 8.38 8.43
CA LEU A 189 -22.49 7.04 7.96
C LEU A 189 -21.29 6.42 7.24
N ASP A 190 -20.57 7.22 6.47
CA ASP A 190 -19.37 6.74 5.81
C ASP A 190 -18.42 7.86 5.45
N LEU A 191 -17.15 7.50 5.39
CA LEU A 191 -16.05 8.32 4.94
C LEU A 191 -15.20 7.50 3.97
N ALA A 192 -15.23 7.90 2.72
CA ALA A 192 -14.36 7.32 1.70
C ALA A 192 -13.43 8.40 1.14
N GLY A 193 -12.25 8.01 0.73
CA GLY A 193 -11.30 8.97 0.19
C GLY A 193 -10.41 8.38 -0.88
N THR A 194 -9.90 9.26 -1.73
CA THR A 194 -8.86 8.98 -2.70
C THR A 194 -7.69 9.92 -2.48
N VAL A 195 -6.48 9.41 -2.62
CA VAL A 195 -5.26 10.20 -2.44
C VAL A 195 -4.49 10.25 -3.75
N SER A 196 -4.09 11.45 -4.11
CA SER A 196 -3.23 11.69 -5.28
C SER A 196 -1.95 12.39 -4.85
N VAL A 197 -0.80 11.84 -5.25
CA VAL A 197 0.52 12.48 -5.10
C VAL A 197 0.83 13.20 -6.39
N HIS A 198 0.93 14.52 -6.35
CA HIS A 198 1.14 15.36 -7.55
C HIS A 198 2.61 15.71 -7.76
N ASP A 199 3.37 15.85 -6.68
CA ASP A 199 4.77 16.25 -6.71
C ASP A 199 5.58 15.42 -5.72
N LEU A 200 6.71 14.92 -6.17
CA LEU A 200 7.67 14.16 -5.36
C LEU A 200 9.07 14.74 -5.58
N LYS A 201 9.53 15.52 -4.62
CA LYS A 201 10.89 16.06 -4.64
C LYS A 201 11.83 15.13 -3.88
N VAL A 202 12.86 14.65 -4.58
CA VAL A 202 13.90 13.77 -4.01
C VAL A 202 15.09 14.62 -3.58
N LEU A 203 15.57 14.36 -2.37
CA LEU A 203 16.76 14.97 -1.76
C LEU A 203 17.62 13.87 -1.15
N ASN A 204 18.84 14.22 -0.72
CA ASN A 204 19.70 13.26 -0.03
C ASN A 204 19.06 12.84 1.32
N ALA A 205 18.86 11.53 1.48
CA ALA A 205 18.23 10.88 2.63
C ALA A 205 16.79 11.33 2.92
N LYS A 206 16.12 12.07 2.01
CA LYS A 206 14.76 12.56 2.21
C LYS A 206 13.98 12.64 0.90
N ALA A 207 12.66 12.49 1.01
CA ALA A 207 11.73 12.84 -0.05
C ALA A 207 10.61 13.73 0.50
N VAL A 208 10.12 14.65 -0.32
CA VAL A 208 8.97 15.49 0.01
C VAL A 208 7.83 15.13 -0.95
N ALA A 209 6.79 14.51 -0.40
CA ALA A 209 5.59 14.15 -1.14
C ALA A 209 4.50 15.19 -0.91
N LYS A 210 4.00 15.79 -2.00
CA LYS A 210 2.85 16.71 -1.98
C LYS A 210 1.70 16.07 -2.74
N GLY A 211 0.52 16.23 -2.20
CA GLY A 211 -0.67 15.65 -2.79
C GLY A 211 -1.96 16.24 -2.27
N THR A 212 -3.06 15.66 -2.70
CA THR A 212 -4.40 16.00 -2.24
C THR A 212 -5.12 14.72 -1.83
N LEU A 213 -5.76 14.77 -0.69
CA LEU A 213 -6.71 13.79 -0.22
C LEU A 213 -8.12 14.33 -0.46
N SER A 214 -8.88 13.68 -1.33
CA SER A 214 -10.30 13.98 -1.55
C SER A 214 -11.13 13.04 -0.71
N VAL A 215 -11.93 13.57 0.21
CA VAL A 215 -12.78 12.80 1.13
C VAL A 215 -14.24 13.05 0.80
N LEU A 216 -14.99 11.99 0.56
CA LEU A 216 -16.45 12.00 0.48
C LEU A 216 -17.02 11.57 1.83
N CYS A 217 -17.82 12.44 2.43
CA CYS A 217 -18.54 12.18 3.68
C CYS A 217 -20.01 11.99 3.40
N ALA A 218 -20.58 10.86 3.82
CA ALA A 218 -22.01 10.61 3.83
C ALA A 218 -22.52 10.69 5.27
N TRP A 219 -23.57 11.46 5.49
CA TRP A 219 -24.08 11.74 6.83
C TRP A 219 -25.60 11.96 6.83
N ARG A 220 -26.19 11.90 8.00
CA ARG A 220 -27.62 12.15 8.24
C ARG A 220 -27.76 13.34 9.18
N ALA A 221 -28.62 14.29 8.80
CA ALA A 221 -28.89 15.47 9.61
C ALA A 221 -29.76 15.13 10.83
N GLU A 222 -29.63 15.91 11.89
CA GLU A 222 -30.52 15.82 13.05
C GLU A 222 -31.94 16.23 12.66
N GLY A 223 -32.94 15.43 13.12
CA GLY A 223 -34.34 15.66 12.80
C GLY A 223 -34.80 15.28 11.37
N ASP A 224 -33.84 14.89 10.50
CA ASP A 224 -34.09 14.46 9.13
C ASP A 224 -33.46 13.08 8.87
N ASN A 225 -34.23 12.15 8.33
CA ASN A 225 -33.73 10.83 7.97
C ASN A 225 -33.13 10.76 6.56
N THR A 226 -33.05 11.90 5.86
CA THR A 226 -32.42 11.95 4.53
C THR A 226 -30.93 11.84 4.61
N LEU A 227 -30.37 10.98 3.75
CA LEU A 227 -28.92 10.88 3.56
C LEU A 227 -28.42 12.10 2.79
N GLN A 228 -27.39 12.72 3.30
CA GLN A 228 -26.65 13.81 2.66
C GLN A 228 -25.21 13.40 2.39
N SER A 229 -24.57 14.06 1.45
CA SER A 229 -23.16 13.85 1.15
C SER A 229 -22.46 15.16 0.79
N GLN A 230 -21.20 15.25 1.14
CA GLN A 230 -20.31 16.34 0.77
C GLN A 230 -18.91 15.83 0.53
N SER A 231 -18.15 16.54 -0.28
CA SER A 231 -16.75 16.25 -0.49
C SER A 231 -15.88 17.39 0.01
N VAL A 232 -14.70 17.06 0.53
CA VAL A 232 -13.67 18.01 0.94
C VAL A 232 -12.33 17.59 0.36
N GLU A 233 -11.53 18.55 -0.06
CA GLU A 233 -10.17 18.33 -0.52
C GLU A 233 -9.18 18.85 0.52
N LEU A 234 -8.27 18.00 0.94
CA LEU A 234 -7.24 18.28 1.93
C LEU A 234 -5.87 18.18 1.28
N PRO A 235 -5.19 19.31 1.02
CA PRO A 235 -3.82 19.27 0.55
C PRO A 235 -2.89 18.79 1.67
N PHE A 236 -1.87 18.01 1.30
CA PHE A 236 -0.84 17.59 2.24
C PHE A 236 0.56 17.78 1.67
N ASN A 237 1.50 17.95 2.59
CA ASN A 237 2.93 18.03 2.30
C ASN A 237 3.67 17.23 3.38
N GLN A 238 4.28 16.10 3.00
CA GLN A 238 4.90 15.17 3.92
C GLN A 238 6.38 15.00 3.61
N VAL A 239 7.20 15.16 4.65
CA VAL A 239 8.62 14.85 4.59
C VAL A 239 8.83 13.41 5.02
N LEU A 240 9.47 12.64 4.15
CA LEU A 240 9.81 11.24 4.32
C LEU A 240 11.32 11.15 4.51
N ASP A 241 11.76 10.67 5.68
CA ASP A 241 13.16 10.33 5.90
C ASP A 241 13.40 8.92 5.33
N VAL A 242 14.33 8.81 4.39
CA VAL A 242 14.55 7.59 3.59
C VAL A 242 16.04 7.33 3.46
N GLU A 243 16.54 6.41 4.25
CA GLU A 243 17.96 6.01 4.20
C GLU A 243 18.32 5.44 2.82
N GLY A 244 19.49 5.81 2.31
CA GLY A 244 19.99 5.37 1.00
C GLY A 244 19.43 6.14 -0.20
N LEU A 245 18.52 7.10 0.01
CA LEU A 245 18.00 7.96 -1.04
C LEU A 245 19.03 9.03 -1.43
N SER A 246 19.15 9.28 -2.72
CA SER A 246 19.99 10.33 -3.32
C SER A 246 19.25 11.02 -4.47
N GLU A 247 19.68 12.20 -4.86
CA GLU A 247 18.99 13.01 -5.88
C GLU A 247 18.96 12.37 -7.27
N ASP A 248 19.90 11.46 -7.55
CA ASP A 248 19.96 10.68 -8.78
C ASP A 248 19.07 9.42 -8.78
N CYS A 249 18.39 9.15 -7.67
CA CYS A 249 17.40 8.08 -7.60
C CYS A 249 16.12 8.45 -8.35
N ARG A 250 15.57 7.50 -9.07
CA ARG A 250 14.20 7.54 -9.55
C ARG A 250 13.29 7.00 -8.46
N CYS A 251 12.17 7.68 -8.24
CA CYS A 251 11.25 7.35 -7.18
C CYS A 251 9.81 7.28 -7.68
N LEU A 252 9.05 6.37 -7.09
CA LEU A 252 7.61 6.30 -7.19
C LEU A 252 7.04 6.37 -5.79
N CYS A 253 6.07 7.25 -5.56
CA CYS A 253 5.33 7.34 -4.31
C CYS A 253 3.85 7.13 -4.60
N VAL A 254 3.28 6.09 -4.02
CA VAL A 254 1.85 5.79 -4.07
C VAL A 254 1.25 6.04 -2.71
N ALA A 255 0.06 6.62 -2.69
CA ALA A 255 -0.67 6.93 -1.47
C ALA A 255 -2.01 6.20 -1.44
N GLU A 256 -2.40 5.72 -0.26
CA GLU A 256 -3.66 5.01 -0.04
C GLU A 256 -4.27 5.45 1.30
N PRO A 257 -5.59 5.81 1.34
CA PRO A 257 -6.25 6.10 2.58
C PRO A 257 -6.49 4.80 3.37
N VAL A 258 -6.15 4.83 4.65
CA VAL A 258 -6.23 3.67 5.55
C VAL A 258 -7.41 3.79 6.50
N GLY A 259 -7.71 5.01 6.96
CA GLY A 259 -8.81 5.25 7.88
C GLY A 259 -9.10 6.72 8.07
N PHE A 260 -10.29 6.98 8.59
CA PHE A 260 -10.77 8.33 8.87
C PHE A 260 -11.34 8.40 10.27
N THR A 261 -11.21 9.56 10.90
CA THR A 261 -11.83 9.88 12.19
C THR A 261 -12.39 11.29 12.10
N VAL A 262 -13.63 11.47 12.54
CA VAL A 262 -14.25 12.78 12.66
C VAL A 262 -14.58 13.02 14.13
N THR A 263 -14.14 14.15 14.63
CA THR A 263 -14.48 14.65 15.97
C THR A 263 -15.42 15.83 15.78
N GLN A 264 -16.63 15.74 16.32
CA GLN A 264 -17.60 16.83 16.24
C GLN A 264 -17.07 18.08 16.93
N GLY A 265 -17.26 19.22 16.28
CA GLY A 265 -17.00 20.53 16.90
C GLY A 265 -18.08 20.86 17.95
N GLU A 266 -17.72 21.71 18.91
CA GLU A 266 -18.68 22.24 19.89
C GLU A 266 -19.39 23.48 19.33
N GLY A 267 -20.73 23.50 19.44
CA GLY A 267 -21.54 24.61 18.95
C GLY A 267 -21.44 24.78 17.42
N ASP A 268 -21.08 25.98 16.97
CA ASP A 268 -20.93 26.32 15.55
C ASP A 268 -19.54 26.00 14.98
N ALA A 269 -18.64 25.39 15.77
CA ALA A 269 -17.31 25.05 15.30
C ALA A 269 -17.36 23.88 14.28
N PRO A 270 -16.53 23.94 13.22
CA PRO A 270 -16.43 22.85 12.27
C PRO A 270 -15.94 21.57 12.94
N SER A 271 -16.37 20.42 12.44
CA SER A 271 -15.86 19.13 12.89
C SER A 271 -14.43 18.91 12.39
N ALA A 272 -13.56 18.40 13.24
CA ALA A 272 -12.20 18.04 12.86
C ALA A 272 -12.20 16.68 12.13
N LEU A 273 -11.62 16.65 10.93
CA LEU A 273 -11.38 15.45 10.14
C LEU A 273 -9.90 15.08 10.24
N SER A 274 -9.63 13.86 10.67
CA SER A 274 -8.29 13.28 10.66
C SER A 274 -8.29 12.02 9.79
N ALA A 275 -7.43 12.00 8.79
CA ALA A 275 -7.28 10.87 7.89
C ALA A 275 -5.89 10.25 8.02
N THR A 276 -5.84 8.93 8.17
CA THR A 276 -4.59 8.16 8.12
C THR A 276 -4.34 7.71 6.70
N VAL A 277 -3.20 8.06 6.15
CA VAL A 277 -2.77 7.75 4.79
C VAL A 277 -1.50 6.92 4.84
N MET A 278 -1.44 5.83 4.10
CA MET A 278 -0.24 5.04 3.85
C MET A 278 0.48 5.60 2.63
N LEU A 279 1.69 6.11 2.83
CA LEU A 279 2.61 6.48 1.76
C LEU A 279 3.58 5.35 1.52
N ARG A 280 3.64 4.84 0.29
CA ARG A 280 4.57 3.81 -0.16
C ARG A 280 5.54 4.39 -1.15
N LEU A 281 6.78 4.60 -0.73
CA LEU A 281 7.86 5.09 -1.57
C LEU A 281 8.76 3.93 -1.99
N ARG A 282 9.06 3.87 -3.27
CA ARG A 282 10.01 2.94 -3.87
C ARG A 282 11.03 3.76 -4.65
N ALA A 283 12.32 3.52 -4.39
CA ALA A 283 13.40 4.21 -5.03
C ALA A 283 14.39 3.23 -5.65
N TRP A 284 14.88 3.57 -6.81
CA TRP A 284 15.87 2.80 -7.54
C TRP A 284 16.86 3.73 -8.25
N ARG A 285 18.04 3.20 -8.51
CA ARG A 285 19.11 3.88 -9.23
C ARG A 285 19.55 3.02 -10.40
N LEU A 286 19.73 3.65 -11.54
CA LEU A 286 20.39 3.01 -12.69
C LEU A 286 21.89 2.91 -12.43
N TYR A 287 22.47 1.81 -12.80
CA TYR A 287 23.92 1.64 -12.77
C TYR A 287 24.45 1.15 -14.12
N GLN A 288 25.67 1.54 -14.39
CA GLN A 288 26.48 1.02 -15.49
C GLN A 288 27.83 0.62 -14.91
N LEU A 289 28.28 -0.59 -15.19
CA LEU A 289 29.55 -1.11 -14.73
C LEU A 289 30.28 -1.76 -15.88
N GLN A 290 31.53 -1.34 -16.11
CA GLN A 290 32.43 -2.04 -17.05
C GLN A 290 32.99 -3.28 -16.36
N CYS A 291 32.91 -4.41 -17.04
CA CYS A 291 33.47 -5.67 -16.57
C CYS A 291 34.21 -6.40 -17.67
N VAL A 292 35.10 -7.29 -17.27
CA VAL A 292 35.89 -8.12 -18.20
C VAL A 292 34.95 -9.20 -18.77
N ALA A 293 34.73 -9.17 -20.08
CA ALA A 293 33.95 -10.17 -20.80
C ALA A 293 34.83 -11.34 -21.29
N ASP A 294 36.11 -11.07 -21.53
CA ASP A 294 37.07 -12.05 -22.04
C ASP A 294 38.49 -11.59 -21.74
N ALA A 295 39.42 -12.52 -21.60
CA ALA A 295 40.84 -12.23 -21.38
C ALA A 295 41.72 -13.20 -22.15
N PHE A 296 42.77 -12.69 -22.72
CA PHE A 296 43.74 -13.44 -23.50
C PHE A 296 45.17 -13.03 -23.15
N SER A 297 46.08 -13.99 -23.12
CA SER A 297 47.51 -13.74 -22.94
C SER A 297 48.34 -14.50 -23.98
N THR A 298 49.39 -13.86 -24.48
CA THR A 298 50.41 -14.52 -25.32
C THR A 298 51.50 -15.17 -24.49
N GLN A 299 51.56 -14.87 -23.20
CA GLN A 299 52.62 -15.33 -22.29
C GLN A 299 52.15 -16.46 -21.36
N TYR A 300 50.87 -16.57 -21.16
CA TYR A 300 50.28 -17.54 -20.24
C TYR A 300 49.11 -18.27 -20.92
N GLU A 301 48.90 -19.51 -20.55
CA GLU A 301 47.70 -20.23 -20.92
C GLU A 301 46.55 -19.65 -20.09
N THR A 302 45.49 -19.15 -20.77
CA THR A 302 44.33 -18.55 -20.15
C THR A 302 43.08 -19.35 -20.51
N GLU A 303 42.34 -19.77 -19.49
CA GLU A 303 41.05 -20.44 -19.63
C GLU A 303 39.97 -19.62 -18.91
N PRO A 304 39.28 -18.69 -19.60
CA PRO A 304 38.23 -17.91 -18.99
C PRO A 304 36.97 -18.75 -18.73
N VAL A 305 36.47 -18.73 -17.50
CA VAL A 305 35.23 -19.35 -17.13
C VAL A 305 34.11 -18.27 -17.13
N PRO A 306 33.21 -18.30 -18.13
CA PRO A 306 32.16 -17.30 -18.23
C PRO A 306 31.13 -17.49 -17.12
N GLN A 307 30.69 -16.36 -16.55
CA GLN A 307 29.59 -16.28 -15.57
C GLN A 307 28.44 -15.48 -16.15
N THR A 308 27.22 -16.03 -16.08
CA THR A 308 26.01 -15.27 -16.42
C THR A 308 25.51 -14.53 -15.19
N VAL A 309 25.35 -13.23 -15.31
CA VAL A 309 24.80 -12.38 -14.25
C VAL A 309 23.41 -11.89 -14.67
N PRO A 310 22.34 -12.35 -14.01
CA PRO A 310 21.00 -11.83 -14.29
C PRO A 310 20.86 -10.41 -13.74
N THR A 311 20.57 -9.45 -14.61
CA THR A 311 20.35 -8.04 -14.23
C THR A 311 18.87 -7.67 -14.35
N GLU A 312 18.41 -6.76 -13.50
CA GLU A 312 17.08 -6.16 -13.62
C GLU A 312 17.17 -4.90 -14.48
N SER A 313 16.20 -4.68 -15.34
CA SER A 313 16.04 -3.43 -16.09
C SER A 313 14.73 -2.75 -15.74
N LEU A 314 14.75 -1.42 -15.68
CA LEU A 314 13.53 -0.62 -15.50
C LEU A 314 12.89 -0.40 -16.88
N LEU A 315 11.74 -1.00 -17.12
CA LEU A 315 10.98 -0.78 -18.35
C LEU A 315 10.24 0.56 -18.31
N CYS A 316 9.46 0.79 -17.24
CA CYS A 316 8.75 2.05 -17.01
C CYS A 316 8.40 2.21 -15.53
N ALA A 317 8.14 3.45 -15.12
CA ALA A 317 7.50 3.79 -13.87
C ALA A 317 6.38 4.77 -14.19
N LEU A 318 5.14 4.37 -13.97
CA LEU A 318 3.95 5.15 -14.28
C LEU A 318 3.21 5.47 -12.99
N ASN A 319 2.76 6.71 -12.88
CA ASN A 319 1.77 7.14 -11.90
C ASN A 319 0.66 7.84 -12.70
N GLU A 320 -0.45 7.14 -12.90
CA GLU A 320 -1.54 7.60 -13.74
C GLU A 320 -2.86 7.56 -12.96
N THR A 321 -3.66 8.59 -13.12
CA THR A 321 -5.01 8.65 -12.59
C THR A 321 -6.00 8.38 -13.69
N THR A 322 -6.82 7.35 -13.53
CA THR A 322 -7.87 6.98 -14.49
C THR A 322 -9.23 7.31 -13.93
N SER A 323 -10.04 8.00 -14.71
CA SER A 323 -11.44 8.24 -14.39
C SER A 323 -12.32 7.17 -15.03
N LEU A 324 -13.16 6.55 -14.22
CA LEU A 324 -14.16 5.59 -14.68
C LEU A 324 -15.53 6.24 -14.61
N THR A 325 -16.28 6.16 -15.69
CA THR A 325 -17.67 6.60 -15.74
C THR A 325 -18.56 5.39 -16.05
N GLY A 326 -19.64 5.26 -15.30
CA GLY A 326 -20.61 4.21 -15.51
C GLY A 326 -22.03 4.76 -15.41
N SER A 327 -22.99 4.12 -16.06
CA SER A 327 -24.41 4.40 -15.90
C SER A 327 -25.14 3.12 -15.59
N GLY A 328 -26.15 3.22 -14.71
CA GLY A 328 -27.00 2.09 -14.35
C GLY A 328 -28.42 2.56 -14.00
N PRO A 329 -29.41 1.67 -14.10
CA PRO A 329 -30.75 2.00 -13.67
C PRO A 329 -30.81 2.18 -12.16
N LEU A 330 -31.54 3.18 -11.69
CA LEU A 330 -31.92 3.28 -10.28
C LEU A 330 -32.96 2.20 -9.96
N PRO A 331 -32.93 1.60 -8.74
CA PRO A 331 -33.81 0.50 -8.40
C PRO A 331 -35.31 0.86 -8.45
N ASP A 332 -35.66 2.11 -8.18
CA ASP A 332 -37.04 2.60 -8.17
C ASP A 332 -37.17 3.98 -8.83
N ALA A 333 -38.36 4.29 -9.39
CA ALA A 333 -38.66 5.55 -10.08
C ALA A 333 -38.74 6.74 -9.11
N GLY A 334 -38.21 6.89 -8.08
CA GLY A 334 -38.08 8.00 -7.14
C GLY A 334 -36.78 7.96 -6.37
N ALA A 335 -35.98 6.94 -6.61
CA ALA A 335 -34.73 6.77 -5.93
C ALA A 335 -33.72 7.87 -6.34
N GLN A 336 -32.97 8.37 -5.39
CA GLN A 336 -31.91 9.34 -5.61
C GLN A 336 -30.59 8.75 -5.09
N LEU A 337 -29.56 8.77 -5.93
CA LEU A 337 -28.22 8.44 -5.50
C LEU A 337 -27.65 9.62 -4.71
N ARG A 338 -27.33 9.42 -3.44
CA ARG A 338 -26.76 10.46 -2.56
C ARG A 338 -25.25 10.30 -2.39
N ALA A 339 -24.75 9.06 -2.34
CA ALA A 339 -23.34 8.75 -2.26
C ALA A 339 -23.06 7.40 -2.92
N CYS A 340 -21.87 7.25 -3.48
CA CYS A 340 -21.35 6.00 -4.01
C CYS A 340 -19.90 5.87 -3.55
N PHE A 341 -19.57 4.72 -2.93
CA PHE A 341 -18.24 4.38 -2.47
C PHE A 341 -17.77 3.14 -3.23
N VAL A 342 -16.54 3.17 -3.71
CA VAL A 342 -15.91 2.11 -4.49
C VAL A 342 -14.75 1.47 -3.71
#